data_522c98c0b67c21f216498dca593e0b14
#
_entry.id   522c98c0b67c21f216498dca593e0b14
#
_cell.length_a   1.000
_cell.length_b   1.000
_cell.length_c   1.000
_cell.angle_alpha   90.00
_cell.angle_beta   90.00
_cell.angle_gamma   90.00
#
_symmetry.space_group_name_H-M   'P 1'
#
loop_
_entity.id
_entity.type
_entity.pdbx_description
1 polymer ?
#
loop_
_entity_poly.entity_id
_entity_poly.type
_entity_poly.pdbx_seq_one_letter_code
_entity_poly.pdbx_strand_id
1 'polypeptide(L)'
;MKRTSFVAIAFSVVFSGCVSSASRPDYPTDLLTITVDVGRNDDGKLIDSILEFSHYVILDPQQEVLIGKIKKLQLLDGHIGVASENKAYVFDSTGRLVHCWDRQGRGPNEYLQMTDMEIGREKDWVCHVYDKNAGKLLTYDMDDKAVSVKEMIPHAKAFKLLGDG
;
A
#
# COMPACT_ATOMS: atom_id res chain seq x y z
N MET A 1 -4.68 -67.40 49.97
CA MET A 1 -3.77 -66.47 49.29
C MET A 1 -4.25 -66.34 47.85
N LYS A 2 -4.94 -65.23 47.51
CA LYS A 2 -5.46 -64.96 46.16
C LYS A 2 -4.48 -63.98 45.51
N ARG A 3 -3.86 -64.40 44.39
CA ARG A 3 -3.03 -63.55 43.55
C ARG A 3 -3.94 -62.80 42.56
N THR A 4 -4.00 -61.51 42.66
CA THR A 4 -4.65 -60.62 41.70
C THR A 4 -3.61 -60.21 40.65
N SER A 5 -3.82 -60.64 39.38
CA SER A 5 -3.04 -60.21 38.24
C SER A 5 -3.58 -58.85 37.73
N PHE A 6 -2.75 -57.85 37.73
CA PHE A 6 -3.05 -56.58 37.08
C PHE A 6 -2.64 -56.68 35.58
N VAL A 7 -3.60 -56.53 34.70
CA VAL A 7 -3.38 -56.40 33.27
C VAL A 7 -3.28 -54.89 32.99
N ALA A 8 -2.09 -54.46 32.60
CA ALA A 8 -1.87 -53.08 32.14
C ALA A 8 -2.21 -53.01 30.64
N ILE A 9 -3.27 -52.27 30.29
CA ILE A 9 -3.63 -51.98 28.91
C ILE A 9 -2.88 -50.68 28.54
N ALA A 10 -1.86 -50.80 27.68
CA ALA A 10 -1.19 -49.69 27.08
C ALA A 10 -2.03 -49.14 25.90
N PHE A 11 -2.54 -47.91 26.06
CA PHE A 11 -3.30 -47.23 25.02
C PHE A 11 -2.31 -46.45 24.14
N SER A 12 -1.95 -46.97 23.00
CA SER A 12 -1.14 -46.28 22.01
C SER A 12 -2.02 -45.31 21.21
N VAL A 13 -1.90 -44.02 21.49
CA VAL A 13 -2.52 -42.97 20.66
C VAL A 13 -1.61 -42.72 19.46
N VAL A 14 -1.98 -43.19 18.30
CA VAL A 14 -1.33 -42.85 17.03
C VAL A 14 -1.86 -41.50 16.58
N PHE A 15 -1.06 -40.43 16.74
CA PHE A 15 -1.34 -39.17 16.11
C PHE A 15 -0.99 -39.26 14.62
N SER A 16 -1.99 -39.53 13.79
CA SER A 16 -1.89 -39.31 12.35
C SER A 16 -1.96 -37.80 12.08
N GLY A 17 -0.83 -37.15 12.09
CA GLY A 17 -0.71 -35.77 11.60
C GLY A 17 -0.88 -35.75 10.09
N CYS A 18 -2.04 -35.32 9.58
CA CYS A 18 -2.17 -34.91 8.20
C CYS A 18 -1.31 -33.66 7.97
N VAL A 19 -0.11 -33.88 7.43
CA VAL A 19 0.66 -32.78 6.82
C VAL A 19 -0.02 -32.48 5.49
N SER A 20 -0.95 -31.51 5.47
CA SER A 20 -1.40 -30.92 4.23
C SER A 20 -0.21 -30.12 3.66
N SER A 21 0.45 -30.68 2.65
CA SER A 21 1.38 -29.95 1.81
C SER A 21 0.59 -28.85 1.08
N ALA A 22 0.54 -27.67 1.68
CA ALA A 22 0.12 -26.48 0.95
C ALA A 22 1.13 -26.30 -0.19
N SER A 23 0.69 -26.56 -1.43
CA SER A 23 1.45 -26.22 -2.62
C SER A 23 1.78 -24.75 -2.56
N ARG A 24 3.07 -24.42 -2.50
CA ARG A 24 3.53 -23.04 -2.64
C ARG A 24 3.03 -22.53 -4.00
N PRO A 25 2.47 -21.31 -4.06
CA PRO A 25 2.14 -20.70 -5.33
C PRO A 25 3.42 -20.69 -6.19
N ASP A 26 3.27 -21.18 -7.42
CA ASP A 26 4.33 -21.21 -8.43
C ASP A 26 4.58 -19.76 -8.84
N TYR A 27 5.58 -19.12 -8.24
CA TYR A 27 6.00 -17.78 -8.66
C TYR A 27 6.79 -17.90 -9.96
N PRO A 28 6.57 -17.01 -10.95
CA PRO A 28 7.33 -17.03 -12.17
C PRO A 28 8.83 -16.98 -11.86
N THR A 29 9.56 -17.93 -12.42
CA THR A 29 11.01 -18.13 -12.22
C THR A 29 11.89 -17.03 -12.82
N ASP A 30 11.28 -16.03 -13.45
CA ASP A 30 11.96 -14.88 -14.08
C ASP A 30 12.08 -13.67 -13.14
N LEU A 31 12.17 -13.92 -11.84
CA LEU A 31 12.47 -12.86 -10.89
C LEU A 31 13.93 -12.43 -11.06
N LEU A 32 14.12 -11.18 -11.47
CA LEU A 32 15.43 -10.54 -11.45
C LEU A 32 15.98 -10.58 -10.01
N THR A 33 16.92 -11.47 -9.76
CA THR A 33 17.58 -11.54 -8.45
C THR A 33 18.67 -10.50 -8.41
N ILE A 34 18.47 -9.44 -7.63
CA ILE A 34 19.47 -8.43 -7.34
C ILE A 34 20.21 -8.88 -6.07
N THR A 35 21.46 -9.28 -6.21
CA THR A 35 22.30 -9.59 -5.05
C THR A 35 22.96 -8.30 -4.58
N VAL A 36 22.58 -7.83 -3.39
CA VAL A 36 23.18 -6.67 -2.74
C VAL A 36 24.28 -7.16 -1.78
N ASP A 37 25.54 -6.88 -2.09
CA ASP A 37 26.64 -7.16 -1.19
C ASP A 37 26.75 -6.03 -0.15
N VAL A 38 26.26 -6.28 1.06
CA VAL A 38 26.19 -5.30 2.16
C VAL A 38 27.57 -5.09 2.82
N GLY A 39 28.57 -5.88 2.45
CA GLY A 39 29.94 -5.83 3.03
C GLY A 39 30.89 -4.85 2.35
N ARG A 40 30.54 -4.29 1.22
CA ARG A 40 31.36 -3.31 0.51
C ARG A 40 31.01 -1.90 0.94
N ASN A 41 31.97 -1.28 1.65
CA ASN A 41 32.01 0.18 1.79
C ASN A 41 32.43 0.79 0.45
N ASP A 42 31.54 0.75 -0.53
CA ASP A 42 31.68 1.58 -1.72
C ASP A 42 31.19 2.98 -1.36
N ASP A 43 32.04 3.97 -1.51
CA ASP A 43 31.92 5.40 -1.19
C ASP A 43 30.74 6.11 -1.93
N GLY A 44 29.60 5.50 -2.06
CA GLY A 44 28.41 6.06 -2.74
C GLY A 44 28.53 6.10 -4.27
N LYS A 45 29.69 5.87 -4.83
CA LYS A 45 29.96 5.95 -6.29
C LYS A 45 29.16 4.96 -7.14
N LEU A 46 28.70 3.86 -6.53
CA LEU A 46 27.91 2.87 -7.26
C LEU A 46 26.51 3.40 -7.57
N ILE A 47 25.94 4.18 -6.66
CA ILE A 47 24.61 4.79 -6.86
C ILE A 47 24.68 5.85 -7.95
N ASP A 48 25.71 6.68 -7.95
CA ASP A 48 25.93 7.72 -8.97
C ASP A 48 26.16 7.14 -10.38
N SER A 49 26.64 5.88 -10.48
CA SER A 49 26.79 5.21 -11.77
C SER A 49 25.49 4.60 -12.33
N ILE A 50 24.47 4.41 -11.48
CA ILE A 50 23.18 3.80 -11.85
C ILE A 50 22.10 4.86 -12.00
N LEU A 51 22.20 5.98 -11.25
CA LEU A 51 21.25 7.06 -11.27
C LEU A 51 21.75 8.19 -12.15
N GLU A 52 21.10 8.41 -13.28
CA GLU A 52 21.30 9.58 -14.10
C GLU A 52 20.31 10.66 -13.68
N PHE A 53 20.83 11.84 -13.30
CA PHE A 53 20.00 12.99 -13.01
C PHE A 53 19.35 13.48 -14.31
N SER A 54 18.03 13.48 -14.37
CA SER A 54 17.28 13.95 -15.53
C SER A 54 16.88 15.43 -15.39
N HIS A 55 16.01 15.72 -14.43
CA HIS A 55 15.51 17.09 -14.20
C HIS A 55 14.78 17.19 -12.85
N TYR A 56 14.57 18.42 -12.39
CA TYR A 56 13.68 18.70 -11.26
C TYR A 56 12.29 19.08 -11.76
N VAL A 57 11.27 18.62 -11.07
CA VAL A 57 9.90 19.12 -11.23
C VAL A 57 9.55 19.91 -9.98
N ILE A 58 9.34 21.21 -10.14
CA ILE A 58 8.91 22.08 -9.04
C ILE A 58 7.40 21.98 -8.97
N LEU A 59 6.89 21.49 -7.83
CA LEU A 59 5.46 21.40 -7.60
C LEU A 59 4.94 22.79 -7.24
N ASP A 60 4.02 23.30 -8.05
CA ASP A 60 3.31 24.57 -7.81
C ASP A 60 1.88 24.27 -7.34
N PRO A 61 1.61 24.34 -6.03
CA PRO A 61 0.29 24.05 -5.48
C PRO A 61 -0.71 25.20 -5.69
N GLN A 62 -0.33 26.26 -6.38
CA GLN A 62 -1.07 27.53 -6.42
C GLN A 62 -1.23 28.18 -5.03
N GLN A 63 -1.52 29.47 -4.98
CA GLN A 63 -1.36 30.29 -3.75
C GLN A 63 -2.24 29.86 -2.55
N GLU A 64 -3.19 28.96 -2.73
CA GLU A 64 -4.14 28.57 -1.68
C GLU A 64 -3.85 27.22 -1.01
N VAL A 65 -2.85 26.47 -1.50
CA VAL A 65 -2.59 25.12 -1.02
C VAL A 65 -1.18 24.98 -0.48
N LEU A 66 -1.07 24.77 0.82
CA LEU A 66 0.21 24.49 1.47
C LEU A 66 0.44 22.98 1.52
N ILE A 67 1.51 22.50 0.89
CA ILE A 67 1.98 21.12 1.01
C ILE A 67 2.81 21.04 2.30
N GLY A 68 2.31 20.28 3.27
CA GLY A 68 3.00 19.99 4.51
C GLY A 68 3.95 18.79 4.38
N LYS A 69 4.00 17.95 5.40
CA LYS A 69 4.83 16.74 5.39
C LYS A 69 4.31 15.74 4.35
N ILE A 70 5.14 15.43 3.36
CA ILE A 70 4.83 14.41 2.35
C ILE A 70 4.93 13.03 2.99
N LYS A 71 3.86 12.24 2.86
CA LYS A 71 3.75 10.86 3.34
C LYS A 71 3.95 9.84 2.24
N LYS A 72 3.51 10.16 1.02
CA LYS A 72 3.60 9.27 -0.14
C LYS A 72 3.73 10.07 -1.43
N LEU A 73 4.53 9.53 -2.35
CA LEU A 73 4.62 9.98 -3.74
C LEU A 73 4.22 8.82 -4.64
N GLN A 74 3.52 9.12 -5.71
CA GLN A 74 3.13 8.17 -6.74
C GLN A 74 3.34 8.81 -8.11
N LEU A 75 3.94 8.07 -9.03
CA LEU A 75 4.04 8.47 -10.44
C LEU A 75 3.08 7.60 -11.25
N LEU A 76 2.21 8.23 -12.03
CA LEU A 76 1.23 7.58 -12.87
C LEU A 76 0.96 8.41 -14.11
N ASP A 77 1.17 7.84 -15.30
CA ASP A 77 0.88 8.46 -16.60
C ASP A 77 1.46 9.89 -16.73
N GLY A 78 2.71 10.08 -16.30
CA GLY A 78 3.39 11.39 -16.35
C GLY A 78 2.87 12.40 -15.33
N HIS A 79 2.02 12.00 -14.40
CA HIS A 79 1.52 12.84 -13.30
C HIS A 79 2.14 12.41 -11.97
N ILE A 80 2.15 13.34 -11.03
CA ILE A 80 2.74 13.17 -9.70
C ILE A 80 1.63 13.24 -8.67
N GLY A 81 1.35 12.11 -8.03
CA GLY A 81 0.46 12.02 -6.88
C GLY A 81 1.20 12.28 -5.58
N VAL A 82 0.65 13.12 -4.72
CA VAL A 82 1.26 13.48 -3.42
C VAL A 82 0.24 13.31 -2.32
N ALA A 83 0.56 12.51 -1.30
CA ALA A 83 -0.14 12.54 -0.02
C ALA A 83 0.61 13.43 0.95
N SER A 84 -0.05 14.47 1.44
CA SER A 84 0.51 15.38 2.44
C SER A 84 -0.53 15.65 3.52
N GLU A 85 -0.14 15.42 4.77
CA GLU A 85 -1.06 15.49 5.91
C GLU A 85 -2.29 14.60 5.71
N ASN A 86 -3.48 15.20 5.55
CA ASN A 86 -4.74 14.51 5.25
C ASN A 86 -5.31 14.90 3.88
N LYS A 87 -4.45 15.34 2.97
CA LYS A 87 -4.84 15.76 1.62
C LYS A 87 -4.10 14.96 0.58
N ALA A 88 -4.74 14.74 -0.54
CA ALA A 88 -4.14 14.14 -1.72
C ALA A 88 -4.15 15.15 -2.86
N TYR A 89 -3.05 15.18 -3.59
CA TYR A 89 -2.85 16.09 -4.71
C TYR A 89 -2.44 15.31 -5.94
N VAL A 90 -2.85 15.77 -7.10
CA VAL A 90 -2.29 15.32 -8.37
C VAL A 90 -1.76 16.53 -9.14
N PHE A 91 -0.52 16.40 -9.60
CA PHE A 91 0.18 17.39 -10.42
C PHE A 91 0.46 16.81 -11.79
N ASP A 92 0.49 17.65 -12.81
CA ASP A 92 0.95 17.25 -14.13
C ASP A 92 2.50 17.14 -14.20
N SER A 93 3.02 16.71 -15.34
CA SER A 93 4.46 16.55 -15.57
C SER A 93 5.26 17.84 -15.47
N THR A 94 4.60 19.01 -15.53
CA THR A 94 5.23 20.32 -15.36
C THR A 94 5.23 20.79 -13.92
N GLY A 95 4.55 20.05 -13.00
CA GLY A 95 4.40 20.38 -11.59
C GLY A 95 3.22 21.28 -11.28
N ARG A 96 2.33 21.56 -12.26
CA ARG A 96 1.12 22.33 -12.02
C ARG A 96 0.08 21.48 -11.33
N LEU A 97 -0.60 22.02 -10.32
CA LEU A 97 -1.70 21.33 -9.63
C LEU A 97 -2.87 21.09 -10.59
N VAL A 98 -3.27 19.83 -10.71
CA VAL A 98 -4.45 19.38 -11.45
C VAL A 98 -5.65 19.32 -10.53
N HIS A 99 -5.51 18.70 -9.36
CA HIS A 99 -6.58 18.58 -8.36
C HIS A 99 -6.06 18.36 -6.95
N CYS A 100 -6.89 18.73 -5.96
CA CYS A 100 -6.63 18.49 -4.54
C CYS A 100 -7.87 17.90 -3.88
N TRP A 101 -7.76 16.68 -3.39
CA TRP A 101 -8.81 16.06 -2.57
C TRP A 101 -8.58 16.37 -1.09
N ASP A 102 -9.51 17.13 -0.50
CA ASP A 102 -9.55 17.50 0.92
C ASP A 102 -10.93 17.17 1.50
N ARG A 103 -11.16 15.91 1.79
CA ARG A 103 -12.44 15.40 2.29
C ARG A 103 -12.34 14.87 3.72
N GLN A 104 -11.46 15.50 4.52
CA GLN A 104 -11.37 15.17 5.94
C GLN A 104 -12.61 15.66 6.68
N GLY A 105 -13.27 14.75 7.41
CA GLY A 105 -14.47 15.07 8.16
C GLY A 105 -15.03 13.85 8.89
N ARG A 106 -16.27 13.99 9.40
CA ARG A 106 -16.98 12.95 10.16
C ARG A 106 -18.23 12.44 9.44
N GLY A 107 -18.45 12.88 8.24
CA GLY A 107 -19.57 12.43 7.42
C GLY A 107 -19.42 11.00 6.91
N PRO A 108 -20.48 10.39 6.39
CA PRO A 108 -20.44 9.01 5.91
C PRO A 108 -19.50 8.82 4.73
N ASN A 109 -19.28 9.86 3.93
CA ASN A 109 -18.44 9.89 2.74
C ASN A 109 -17.16 10.69 2.99
N GLU A 110 -16.69 10.79 4.22
CA GLU A 110 -15.51 11.51 4.64
C GLU A 110 -14.58 10.58 5.41
N TYR A 111 -13.30 10.86 5.40
CA TYR A 111 -12.31 10.15 6.21
C TYR A 111 -11.88 11.00 7.40
N LEU A 112 -11.66 10.37 8.54
CA LEU A 112 -11.12 11.02 9.73
C LEU A 112 -9.63 11.29 9.59
N GLN A 113 -8.92 10.30 9.03
CA GLN A 113 -7.48 10.35 8.86
C GLN A 113 -7.07 9.58 7.61
N MET A 114 -6.39 10.25 6.70
CA MET A 114 -5.74 9.58 5.58
C MET A 114 -4.53 8.80 6.09
N THR A 115 -4.65 7.47 6.09
CA THR A 115 -3.54 6.57 6.44
C THR A 115 -2.66 6.33 5.23
N ASP A 116 -3.28 6.05 4.10
CA ASP A 116 -2.62 5.84 2.81
C ASP A 116 -3.55 6.30 1.69
N MET A 117 -2.97 6.57 0.52
CA MET A 117 -3.74 6.92 -0.67
C MET A 117 -3.15 6.29 -1.92
N GLU A 118 -3.97 6.14 -2.93
CA GLU A 118 -3.53 5.77 -4.27
C GLU A 118 -4.34 6.57 -5.30
N ILE A 119 -3.63 7.17 -6.25
CA ILE A 119 -4.25 7.85 -7.37
C ILE A 119 -4.37 6.84 -8.50
N GLY A 120 -5.56 6.73 -9.04
CA GLY A 120 -5.88 5.91 -10.20
C GLY A 120 -6.40 6.75 -11.35
N ARG A 121 -6.51 6.13 -12.50
CA ARG A 121 -7.13 6.70 -13.68
C ARG A 121 -8.10 5.69 -14.26
N GLU A 122 -9.37 6.02 -14.22
CA GLU A 122 -10.43 5.25 -14.88
C GLU A 122 -10.84 5.98 -16.17
N LYS A 123 -11.96 6.70 -16.16
CA LYS A 123 -12.31 7.67 -17.23
C LYS A 123 -11.63 9.01 -16.97
N ASP A 124 -11.49 9.37 -15.72
CA ASP A 124 -10.82 10.54 -15.21
C ASP A 124 -9.98 10.18 -13.98
N TRP A 125 -9.33 11.15 -13.36
CA TRP A 125 -8.56 10.93 -12.14
C TRP A 125 -9.49 10.56 -10.98
N VAL A 126 -9.08 9.57 -10.20
CA VAL A 126 -9.73 9.16 -8.97
C VAL A 126 -8.69 9.07 -7.85
N CYS A 127 -9.12 9.38 -6.64
CA CYS A 127 -8.30 9.23 -5.46
C CYS A 127 -8.91 8.19 -4.52
N HIS A 128 -8.14 7.15 -4.24
CA HIS A 128 -8.51 6.14 -3.25
C HIS A 128 -7.83 6.50 -1.93
N VAL A 129 -8.62 6.70 -0.90
CA VAL A 129 -8.15 7.07 0.44
C VAL A 129 -8.48 5.95 1.41
N TYR A 130 -7.47 5.44 2.09
CA TYR A 130 -7.65 4.48 3.16
C TYR A 130 -7.60 5.15 4.53
N ASP A 131 -8.68 4.99 5.28
CA ASP A 131 -8.79 5.36 6.69
C ASP A 131 -8.77 4.10 7.56
N LYS A 132 -7.63 3.84 8.20
CA LYS A 132 -7.47 2.65 9.08
C LYS A 132 -8.34 2.72 10.33
N ASN A 133 -8.63 3.93 10.83
CA ASN A 133 -9.39 4.12 12.05
C ASN A 133 -10.88 3.83 11.82
N ALA A 134 -11.38 4.20 10.66
CA ALA A 134 -12.74 3.88 10.24
C ALA A 134 -12.85 2.51 9.53
N GLY A 135 -11.71 1.87 9.17
CA GLY A 135 -11.69 0.63 8.40
C GLY A 135 -12.33 0.78 7.03
N LYS A 136 -12.13 1.93 6.38
CA LYS A 136 -12.79 2.28 5.11
C LYS A 136 -11.77 2.60 4.03
N LEU A 137 -12.08 2.16 2.81
CA LEU A 137 -11.47 2.64 1.57
C LEU A 137 -12.51 3.46 0.83
N LEU A 138 -12.25 4.75 0.68
CA LEU A 138 -13.11 5.69 -0.03
C LEU A 138 -12.47 6.02 -1.37
N THR A 139 -13.28 6.12 -2.41
CA THR A 139 -12.84 6.55 -3.74
C THR A 139 -13.55 7.85 -4.09
N TYR A 140 -12.80 8.87 -4.45
CA TYR A 140 -13.30 10.18 -4.84
C TYR A 140 -13.02 10.44 -6.31
N ASP A 141 -13.98 11.06 -6.99
CA ASP A 141 -13.82 11.60 -8.34
C ASP A 141 -13.23 13.03 -8.33
N MET A 142 -13.14 13.63 -9.52
CA MET A 142 -12.67 15.02 -9.69
C MET A 142 -13.65 16.09 -9.19
N ASP A 143 -14.88 15.71 -8.89
CA ASP A 143 -15.89 16.60 -8.27
C ASP A 143 -15.91 16.46 -6.73
N ASP A 144 -14.92 15.79 -6.14
CA ASP A 144 -14.85 15.47 -4.70
C ASP A 144 -16.00 14.61 -4.18
N LYS A 145 -16.68 13.91 -5.06
CA LYS A 145 -17.77 12.99 -4.67
C LYS A 145 -17.19 11.63 -4.34
N ALA A 146 -17.66 11.04 -3.24
CA ALA A 146 -17.37 9.66 -2.94
C ALA A 146 -18.17 8.74 -3.87
N VAL A 147 -17.50 8.19 -4.88
CA VAL A 147 -18.10 7.27 -5.85
C VAL A 147 -18.10 5.83 -5.34
N SER A 148 -17.26 5.49 -4.37
CA SER A 148 -17.22 4.19 -3.73
C SER A 148 -16.78 4.31 -2.27
N VAL A 149 -17.40 3.52 -1.40
CA VAL A 149 -16.99 3.31 -0.01
C VAL A 149 -16.98 1.81 0.25
N LYS A 150 -15.83 1.25 0.57
CA LYS A 150 -15.65 -0.19 0.85
C LYS A 150 -15.13 -0.36 2.27
N GLU A 151 -15.65 -1.36 2.98
CA GLU A 151 -15.06 -1.78 4.24
C GLU A 151 -13.75 -2.53 3.97
N MET A 152 -12.75 -2.23 4.75
CA MET A 152 -11.42 -2.81 4.65
C MET A 152 -11.02 -3.43 5.99
N ILE A 153 -9.98 -4.27 5.95
CA ILE A 153 -9.41 -4.84 7.17
C ILE A 153 -8.88 -3.68 8.04
N PRO A 154 -9.37 -3.52 9.26
CA PRO A 154 -8.88 -2.49 10.16
C PRO A 154 -7.38 -2.65 10.42
N HIS A 155 -6.69 -1.51 10.59
CA HIS A 155 -5.27 -1.47 10.96
C HIS A 155 -4.24 -1.89 9.90
N ALA A 156 -4.62 -2.07 8.64
CA ALA A 156 -3.63 -2.14 7.57
C ALA A 156 -2.79 -0.85 7.55
N LYS A 157 -1.51 -0.96 7.20
CA LYS A 157 -0.61 0.21 7.13
C LYS A 157 -0.65 0.89 5.77
N ALA A 158 -0.87 0.11 4.73
CA ALA A 158 -0.91 0.57 3.35
C ALA A 158 -1.78 -0.39 2.53
N PHE A 159 -2.16 0.04 1.34
CA PHE A 159 -2.85 -0.78 0.35
C PHE A 159 -2.25 -0.54 -1.04
N LYS A 160 -2.52 -1.46 -1.95
CA LYS A 160 -2.20 -1.33 -3.37
C LYS A 160 -3.39 -1.82 -4.18
N LEU A 161 -3.82 -1.01 -5.14
CA LEU A 161 -4.78 -1.45 -6.13
C LEU A 161 -4.03 -2.28 -7.17
N LEU A 162 -4.52 -3.49 -7.39
CA LEU A 162 -4.05 -4.31 -8.50
C LEU A 162 -4.94 -3.95 -9.68
N GLY A 163 -4.35 -3.42 -10.73
CA GLY A 163 -5.06 -3.23 -12.00
C GLY A 163 -5.51 -4.59 -12.53
N ASP A 164 -6.65 -4.63 -13.14
CA ASP A 164 -7.06 -5.79 -13.93
C ASP A 164 -6.04 -5.92 -15.07
N GLY A 165 -5.21 -6.98 -15.00
CA GLY A 165 -4.15 -7.28 -15.94
C GLY A 165 -4.68 -7.72 -17.30
#